data_b49dcf34c04a1cf0e62c34ae78f343aa
#
_entry.id   b49dcf34c04a1cf0e62c34ae78f343aa
#
_cell.length_a   1.000
_cell.length_b   1.000
_cell.length_c   1.000
_cell.angle_alpha   90.00
_cell.angle_beta   90.00
_cell.angle_gamma   90.00
#
_symmetry.space_group_name_H-M   'P 1'
#
loop_
_entity.id
_entity.type
_entity.pdbx_description
1 polymer ?
#
loop_
_entity_poly.entity_id
_entity_poly.type
_entity_poly.pdbx_seq_one_letter_code
_entity_poly.pdbx_strand_id
1 'polypeptide(L)'
;MCAVLEISPKTYYKYRNKEDPDYYDYLIIKEIFDESKGTYGYRRIVEGLKIKYGVVMNGKKVLRIMKKYNLTPEYIRKAKKKNKNERIEDNVKPNLLNRHFTTDALNKVWDTDVTYLIFKGSRAYLSTIIDLYDRHVISYVISKRNDLKLVIDTLNQALAKEKDVHGLIIHSDQGFQYTSYEYKAICESNGIQISMSRKGTPIDDSPIESWHSLLKKETL
;
A
#
# COMPACT_ATOMS: atom_id res chain seq x y z
N MET A 1 2.67 50.38 8.48
CA MET A 1 2.69 48.90 8.35
C MET A 1 2.27 48.20 9.65
N CYS A 2 2.93 48.43 10.80
CA CYS A 2 2.55 47.78 12.07
C CYS A 2 1.13 48.09 12.54
N ALA A 3 0.63 49.30 12.35
CA ALA A 3 -0.75 49.68 12.65
C ALA A 3 -1.79 48.96 11.77
N VAL A 4 -1.48 48.71 10.49
CA VAL A 4 -2.36 47.98 9.56
C VAL A 4 -2.43 46.49 9.88
N LEU A 5 -1.34 45.93 10.43
CA LEU A 5 -1.24 44.50 10.83
C LEU A 5 -1.60 44.27 12.29
N GLU A 6 -2.03 45.32 13.02
CA GLU A 6 -2.38 45.29 14.45
C GLU A 6 -1.29 44.65 15.34
N ILE A 7 0.00 44.77 14.95
CA ILE A 7 1.13 44.26 15.72
C ILE A 7 2.00 45.40 16.28
N SER A 8 2.57 45.19 17.47
CA SER A 8 3.46 46.20 18.03
C SER A 8 4.76 46.33 17.23
N PRO A 9 5.33 47.55 17.03
CA PRO A 9 6.63 47.73 16.38
C PRO A 9 7.74 46.84 17.02
N LYS A 10 7.74 46.72 18.33
CA LYS A 10 8.67 45.82 19.07
C LYS A 10 8.58 44.38 18.64
N THR A 11 7.35 43.87 18.46
CA THR A 11 7.11 42.50 17.96
C THR A 11 7.60 42.35 16.53
N TYR A 12 7.30 43.31 15.64
CA TYR A 12 7.77 43.31 14.26
C TYR A 12 9.30 43.21 14.17
N TYR A 13 10.03 44.11 14.85
CA TYR A 13 11.49 44.14 14.79
C TYR A 13 12.14 42.93 15.46
N LYS A 14 11.52 42.34 16.51
CA LYS A 14 11.99 41.12 17.15
C LYS A 14 11.98 39.91 16.22
N TYR A 15 11.01 39.84 15.31
CA TYR A 15 10.84 38.68 14.41
C TYR A 15 11.32 38.92 12.97
N ARG A 16 11.53 40.17 12.55
CA ARG A 16 11.93 40.55 11.19
C ARG A 16 13.20 39.87 10.69
N ASN A 17 14.19 39.71 11.54
CA ASN A 17 15.52 39.20 11.19
C ASN A 17 15.80 37.82 11.86
N LYS A 18 14.76 37.16 12.38
CA LYS A 18 14.96 35.87 13.02
C LYS A 18 15.02 34.81 11.91
N GLU A 19 16.16 34.12 11.84
CA GLU A 19 16.29 32.94 10.98
C GLU A 19 15.23 31.91 11.38
N ASP A 20 14.65 31.27 10.37
CA ASP A 20 13.67 30.20 10.63
C ASP A 20 14.38 29.01 11.29
N PRO A 21 14.07 28.66 12.54
CA PRO A 21 14.73 27.58 13.26
C PRO A 21 14.52 26.20 12.59
N ASP A 22 13.55 26.09 11.67
CA ASP A 22 13.27 24.85 10.95
C ASP A 22 13.99 24.77 9.61
N TYR A 23 14.72 25.82 9.18
CA TYR A 23 15.25 25.91 7.83
C TYR A 23 16.31 24.83 7.52
N TYR A 24 17.21 24.54 8.43
CA TYR A 24 18.20 23.47 8.24
C TYR A 24 17.57 22.09 8.21
N ASP A 25 16.60 21.84 9.10
CA ASP A 25 15.82 20.59 9.09
C ASP A 25 15.02 20.44 7.78
N TYR A 26 14.47 21.55 7.27
CA TYR A 26 13.77 21.56 5.99
C TYR A 26 14.69 21.19 4.83
N LEU A 27 15.93 21.66 4.78
CA LEU A 27 16.86 21.35 3.68
C LEU A 27 17.12 19.85 3.55
N ILE A 28 17.40 19.16 4.67
CA ILE A 28 17.64 17.71 4.65
C ILE A 28 16.38 16.90 4.39
N ILE A 29 15.21 17.38 4.87
CA ILE A 29 13.91 16.78 4.57
C ILE A 29 13.58 16.94 3.08
N LYS A 30 13.83 18.14 2.52
CA LYS A 30 13.58 18.44 1.11
C LYS A 30 14.43 17.58 0.20
N GLU A 31 15.70 17.37 0.51
CA GLU A 31 16.59 16.54 -0.28
C GLU A 31 16.07 15.10 -0.41
N ILE A 32 15.68 14.47 0.70
CA ILE A 32 15.08 13.11 0.68
C ILE A 32 13.74 13.10 -0.07
N PHE A 33 12.94 14.16 0.08
CA PHE A 33 11.67 14.29 -0.61
C PHE A 33 11.85 14.39 -2.13
N ASP A 34 12.82 15.19 -2.59
CA ASP A 34 13.14 15.38 -4.00
C ASP A 34 13.75 14.10 -4.61
N GLU A 35 14.66 13.41 -3.91
CA GLU A 35 15.23 12.12 -4.33
C GLU A 35 14.13 11.06 -4.55
N SER A 36 13.10 11.09 -3.70
CA SER A 36 11.92 10.23 -3.85
C SER A 36 10.94 10.69 -4.93
N LYS A 37 11.29 11.72 -5.71
CA LYS A 37 10.41 12.35 -6.71
C LYS A 37 9.04 12.78 -6.12
N GLY A 38 9.06 13.27 -4.88
CA GLY A 38 7.85 13.72 -4.21
C GLY A 38 6.90 12.61 -3.74
N THR A 39 7.36 11.36 -3.67
CA THR A 39 6.50 10.23 -3.29
C THR A 39 6.51 9.93 -1.78
N TYR A 40 7.56 10.35 -1.05
CA TYR A 40 7.72 10.01 0.36
C TYR A 40 6.85 10.86 1.29
N GLY A 41 6.02 10.19 2.11
CA GLY A 41 5.35 10.80 3.25
C GLY A 41 6.29 10.90 4.46
N TYR A 42 5.85 11.64 5.50
CA TYR A 42 6.68 11.94 6.67
C TYR A 42 7.30 10.71 7.35
N ARG A 43 6.62 9.55 7.37
CA ARG A 43 7.14 8.32 8.00
C ARG A 43 8.38 7.81 7.28
N ARG A 44 8.37 7.80 5.94
CA ARG A 44 9.52 7.39 5.12
C ARG A 44 10.66 8.41 5.16
N ILE A 45 10.33 9.70 5.26
CA ILE A 45 11.33 10.75 5.44
C ILE A 45 12.05 10.59 6.78
N VAL A 46 11.32 10.28 7.88
CA VAL A 46 11.94 9.98 9.18
C VAL A 46 12.94 8.83 9.08
N GLU A 47 12.59 7.75 8.39
CA GLU A 47 13.49 6.63 8.16
C GLU A 47 14.68 7.01 7.26
N GLY A 48 14.43 7.75 6.18
CA GLY A 48 15.47 8.28 5.30
C GLY A 48 16.47 9.18 6.02
N LEU A 49 16.00 10.05 6.92
CA LEU A 49 16.87 10.90 7.76
C LEU A 49 17.81 10.07 8.64
N LYS A 50 17.29 8.99 9.21
CA LYS A 50 18.06 8.07 10.04
C LYS A 50 19.12 7.32 9.21
N ILE A 51 18.73 6.80 8.04
CA ILE A 51 19.62 6.02 7.17
C ILE A 51 20.70 6.92 6.53
N LYS A 52 20.30 8.05 5.95
CA LYS A 52 21.20 8.89 5.14
C LYS A 52 22.08 9.81 5.98
N TYR A 53 21.52 10.39 7.05
CA TYR A 53 22.18 11.40 7.87
C TYR A 53 22.45 10.97 9.31
N GLY A 54 21.99 9.79 9.75
CA GLY A 54 22.08 9.38 11.15
C GLY A 54 21.18 10.22 12.08
N VAL A 55 20.27 11.03 11.53
CA VAL A 55 19.45 11.98 12.31
C VAL A 55 18.15 11.33 12.73
N VAL A 56 17.92 11.23 14.04
CA VAL A 56 16.64 10.77 14.62
C VAL A 56 15.74 11.97 14.86
N MET A 57 14.70 12.14 14.04
CA MET A 57 13.76 13.24 14.14
C MET A 57 12.35 12.75 14.46
N ASN A 58 11.64 13.45 15.36
CA ASN A 58 10.26 13.11 15.69
C ASN A 58 9.34 13.29 14.46
N GLY A 59 8.53 12.27 14.13
CA GLY A 59 7.64 12.29 12.98
C GLY A 59 6.63 13.45 12.98
N LYS A 60 6.19 13.93 14.16
CA LYS A 60 5.35 15.14 14.28
C LYS A 60 6.10 16.39 13.84
N LYS A 61 7.40 16.50 14.17
CA LYS A 61 8.26 17.61 13.74
C LYS A 61 8.44 17.57 12.22
N VAL A 62 8.78 16.42 11.65
CA VAL A 62 8.92 16.25 10.19
C VAL A 62 7.62 16.63 9.47
N LEU A 63 6.47 16.12 9.93
CA LEU A 63 5.17 16.44 9.33
C LEU A 63 4.84 17.94 9.40
N ARG A 64 5.17 18.60 10.51
CA ARG A 64 4.98 20.05 10.70
C ARG A 64 5.84 20.84 9.70
N ILE A 65 7.11 20.46 9.53
CA ILE A 65 8.05 21.10 8.59
C ILE A 65 7.57 20.88 7.16
N MET A 66 7.22 19.65 6.78
CA MET A 66 6.68 19.35 5.46
C MET A 66 5.47 20.21 5.12
N LYS A 67 4.51 20.36 6.06
CA LYS A 67 3.34 21.23 5.89
C LYS A 67 3.74 22.70 5.75
N LYS A 68 4.65 23.19 6.58
CA LYS A 68 5.12 24.59 6.59
C LYS A 68 5.73 24.99 5.25
N TYR A 69 6.48 24.08 4.61
CA TYR A 69 7.16 24.32 3.33
C TYR A 69 6.47 23.67 2.14
N ASN A 70 5.17 23.30 2.27
CA ASN A 70 4.35 22.75 1.20
C ASN A 70 4.91 21.47 0.53
N LEU A 71 5.67 20.65 1.25
CA LEU A 71 6.13 19.35 0.78
C LEU A 71 4.99 18.34 0.92
N THR A 72 4.14 18.25 -0.10
CA THR A 72 2.97 17.37 -0.10
C THR A 72 3.18 16.24 -1.12
N PRO A 73 3.20 14.96 -0.68
CA PRO A 73 3.34 13.84 -1.60
C PRO A 73 2.25 13.78 -2.66
N GLU A 74 2.61 13.52 -3.92
CA GLU A 74 1.68 13.59 -5.06
C GLU A 74 0.49 12.64 -4.98
N TYR A 75 0.61 11.54 -4.23
CA TYR A 75 -0.41 10.51 -4.12
C TYR A 75 -1.61 10.83 -3.24
N ILE A 76 -1.65 12.01 -2.59
CA ILE A 76 -2.79 12.44 -1.74
C ILE A 76 -4.00 12.90 -2.59
N ARG A 77 -4.12 12.46 -3.84
CA ARG A 77 -5.32 12.73 -4.64
C ARG A 77 -6.41 11.70 -4.33
N LYS A 78 -7.57 12.18 -3.85
CA LYS A 78 -8.74 11.34 -3.53
C LYS A 78 -9.26 10.63 -4.78
N ALA A 79 -9.28 9.30 -4.76
CA ALA A 79 -9.92 8.49 -5.80
C ALA A 79 -11.46 8.56 -5.69
N LYS A 80 -12.17 8.77 -6.81
CA LYS A 80 -13.64 8.70 -6.89
C LYS A 80 -14.10 7.25 -6.99
N LYS A 81 -15.05 6.85 -6.12
CA LYS A 81 -15.71 5.53 -6.15
C LYS A 81 -16.62 5.38 -7.38
N LYS A 82 -16.55 4.23 -8.06
CA LYS A 82 -17.58 3.77 -9.01
C LYS A 82 -18.17 2.45 -8.53
N ASN A 83 -19.51 2.37 -8.55
CA ASN A 83 -20.28 1.17 -8.21
C ASN A 83 -20.25 0.15 -9.37
N LYS A 84 -20.20 -1.14 -9.05
CA LYS A 84 -20.48 -2.22 -10.00
C LYS A 84 -21.31 -3.31 -9.29
N ASN A 85 -22.50 -3.57 -9.84
CA ASN A 85 -23.51 -4.48 -9.33
C ASN A 85 -23.31 -5.93 -9.81
N GLU A 86 -23.65 -6.83 -8.90
CA GLU A 86 -24.37 -8.09 -8.99
C GLU A 86 -23.93 -9.17 -9.99
N ARG A 87 -23.46 -10.25 -9.42
CA ARG A 87 -23.72 -11.69 -9.63
C ARG A 87 -22.51 -12.51 -9.18
N ILE A 88 -22.55 -13.10 -8.00
CA ILE A 88 -21.73 -14.26 -7.61
C ILE A 88 -22.09 -14.55 -6.12
N GLU A 89 -23.30 -15.01 -5.85
CA GLU A 89 -23.69 -15.32 -4.45
C GLU A 89 -23.37 -16.77 -4.04
N ASP A 90 -23.18 -17.70 -5.00
CA ASP A 90 -23.11 -19.14 -4.69
C ASP A 90 -21.71 -19.70 -4.35
N ASN A 91 -20.63 -18.96 -4.59
CA ASN A 91 -19.26 -19.44 -4.35
C ASN A 91 -18.45 -18.58 -3.35
N VAL A 92 -19.10 -17.66 -2.66
CA VAL A 92 -18.44 -16.83 -1.67
C VAL A 92 -18.09 -17.65 -0.43
N LYS A 93 -16.83 -17.60 0.01
CA LYS A 93 -16.35 -18.25 1.21
C LYS A 93 -16.36 -17.28 2.41
N PRO A 94 -16.51 -17.79 3.65
CA PRO A 94 -16.50 -16.94 4.83
C PRO A 94 -15.13 -16.25 5.01
N ASN A 95 -15.14 -15.07 5.67
CA ASN A 95 -13.92 -14.41 6.10
C ASN A 95 -13.36 -15.13 7.33
N LEU A 96 -12.29 -15.91 7.16
CA LEU A 96 -11.64 -16.64 8.24
C LEU A 96 -10.68 -15.76 9.03
N LEU A 97 -10.13 -14.68 8.41
CA LEU A 97 -9.13 -13.84 9.03
C LEU A 97 -9.72 -12.85 10.05
N ASN A 98 -10.96 -12.39 9.86
CA ASN A 98 -11.62 -11.42 10.74
C ASN A 98 -10.69 -10.23 11.11
N ARG A 99 -9.89 -9.73 10.15
CA ARG A 99 -8.91 -8.65 10.30
C ARG A 99 -7.67 -9.00 11.14
N HIS A 100 -7.44 -10.26 11.44
CA HIS A 100 -6.18 -10.71 12.03
C HIS A 100 -5.18 -11.01 10.92
N PHE A 101 -4.41 -9.97 10.52
CA PHE A 101 -3.44 -10.04 9.42
C PHE A 101 -2.02 -10.30 9.89
N THR A 102 -1.85 -10.80 11.09
CA THR A 102 -0.56 -11.23 11.65
C THR A 102 -0.59 -12.72 11.86
N THR A 103 0.47 -13.40 11.43
CA THR A 103 0.66 -14.83 11.62
C THR A 103 1.97 -15.09 12.37
N ASP A 104 2.09 -16.27 12.98
CA ASP A 104 3.23 -16.66 13.79
C ASP A 104 4.32 -17.39 12.98
N ALA A 105 4.03 -17.77 11.73
CA ALA A 105 4.96 -18.50 10.87
C ALA A 105 4.67 -18.27 9.39
N LEU A 106 5.66 -18.55 8.54
CA LEU A 106 5.55 -18.59 7.09
C LEU A 106 4.51 -19.61 6.62
N ASN A 107 3.92 -19.37 5.47
CA ASN A 107 2.97 -20.26 4.79
C ASN A 107 1.73 -20.63 5.63
N LYS A 108 1.32 -19.77 6.58
CA LYS A 108 0.07 -19.91 7.31
C LYS A 108 -1.08 -19.16 6.63
N VAL A 109 -0.81 -17.95 6.19
CA VAL A 109 -1.80 -17.11 5.51
C VAL A 109 -1.16 -16.36 4.36
N TRP A 110 -1.66 -16.58 3.17
CA TRP A 110 -1.34 -15.79 1.99
C TRP A 110 -2.48 -14.83 1.69
N ASP A 111 -2.11 -13.64 1.21
CA ASP A 111 -3.07 -12.62 0.75
C ASP A 111 -2.86 -12.40 -0.75
N THR A 112 -3.95 -12.36 -1.52
CA THR A 112 -3.89 -12.24 -2.98
C THR A 112 -4.88 -11.24 -3.52
N ASP A 113 -4.43 -10.41 -4.45
CA ASP A 113 -5.27 -9.43 -5.14
C ASP A 113 -4.74 -9.14 -6.54
N VAL A 114 -5.63 -8.59 -7.38
CA VAL A 114 -5.30 -8.11 -8.72
C VAL A 114 -5.43 -6.60 -8.79
N THR A 115 -4.34 -5.95 -9.13
CA THR A 115 -4.35 -4.51 -9.37
C THR A 115 -4.04 -4.19 -10.83
N TYR A 116 -4.37 -2.96 -11.28
CA TYR A 116 -3.95 -2.50 -12.60
C TYR A 116 -2.77 -1.54 -12.50
N LEU A 117 -1.89 -1.62 -13.47
CA LEU A 117 -0.75 -0.73 -13.65
C LEU A 117 -1.00 0.10 -14.91
N ILE A 118 -0.72 1.42 -14.84
CA ILE A 118 -0.79 2.31 -15.99
C ILE A 118 0.61 2.84 -16.25
N PHE A 119 1.15 2.51 -17.41
CA PHE A 119 2.46 2.97 -17.83
C PHE A 119 2.39 3.52 -19.25
N LYS A 120 2.80 4.78 -19.45
CA LYS A 120 2.80 5.46 -20.76
C LYS A 120 1.49 5.31 -21.53
N GLY A 121 0.34 5.44 -20.84
CA GLY A 121 -0.99 5.30 -21.44
C GLY A 121 -1.47 3.87 -21.69
N SER A 122 -0.63 2.87 -21.48
CA SER A 122 -1.00 1.44 -21.57
C SER A 122 -1.42 0.91 -20.21
N ARG A 123 -2.37 -0.05 -20.21
CA ARG A 123 -2.84 -0.73 -19.01
C ARG A 123 -2.37 -2.18 -18.99
N ALA A 124 -1.82 -2.59 -17.86
CA ALA A 124 -1.55 -3.99 -17.53
C ALA A 124 -2.22 -4.34 -16.20
N TYR A 125 -2.35 -5.61 -15.90
CA TYR A 125 -2.87 -6.15 -14.66
C TYR A 125 -1.78 -6.95 -13.97
N LEU A 126 -1.63 -6.73 -12.68
CA LEU A 126 -0.70 -7.44 -11.82
C LEU A 126 -1.50 -8.24 -10.81
N SER A 127 -1.37 -9.57 -10.85
CA SER A 127 -1.82 -10.46 -9.78
C SER A 127 -0.63 -10.78 -8.87
N THR A 128 -0.83 -10.70 -7.57
CA THR A 128 0.24 -10.88 -6.58
C THR A 128 -0.24 -11.77 -5.45
N ILE A 129 0.65 -12.59 -4.91
CA ILE A 129 0.47 -13.34 -3.67
C ILE A 129 1.58 -12.93 -2.70
N ILE A 130 1.20 -12.50 -1.50
CA ILE A 130 2.12 -12.17 -0.41
C ILE A 130 1.89 -13.08 0.79
N ASP A 131 2.95 -13.40 1.52
CA ASP A 131 2.83 -14.02 2.85
C ASP A 131 2.50 -12.95 3.89
N LEU A 132 1.53 -13.20 4.77
CA LEU A 132 1.16 -12.25 5.81
C LEU A 132 2.12 -12.24 7.00
N TYR A 133 3.01 -13.21 7.13
CA TYR A 133 4.00 -13.26 8.19
C TYR A 133 5.07 -12.18 8.04
N ASP A 134 5.75 -12.16 6.91
CA ASP A 134 6.88 -11.25 6.64
C ASP A 134 6.61 -10.23 5.51
N ARG A 135 5.42 -10.30 4.89
CA ARG A 135 5.00 -9.47 3.74
C ARG A 135 5.82 -9.73 2.47
N HIS A 136 6.51 -10.86 2.40
CA HIS A 136 7.26 -11.26 1.21
C HIS A 136 6.31 -11.59 0.04
N VAL A 137 6.71 -11.18 -1.16
CA VAL A 137 6.01 -11.54 -2.40
C VAL A 137 6.41 -12.95 -2.81
N ILE A 138 5.50 -13.91 -2.67
CA ILE A 138 5.73 -15.29 -3.05
C ILE A 138 5.72 -15.44 -4.56
N SER A 139 4.70 -14.89 -5.22
CA SER A 139 4.57 -14.91 -6.67
C SER A 139 3.83 -13.70 -7.20
N TYR A 140 4.07 -13.39 -8.47
CA TYR A 140 3.32 -12.39 -9.20
C TYR A 140 3.32 -12.70 -10.70
N VAL A 141 2.26 -12.30 -11.39
CA VAL A 141 2.14 -12.34 -12.86
C VAL A 141 1.61 -11.02 -13.37
N ILE A 142 2.18 -10.55 -14.48
CA ILE A 142 1.71 -9.36 -15.19
C ILE A 142 1.08 -9.80 -16.51
N SER A 143 -0.12 -9.30 -16.80
CA SER A 143 -0.84 -9.60 -18.03
C SER A 143 -1.52 -8.35 -18.60
N LYS A 144 -1.77 -8.35 -19.90
CA LYS A 144 -2.63 -7.35 -20.55
C LYS A 144 -4.12 -7.58 -20.31
N ARG A 145 -4.49 -8.74 -19.76
CA ARG A 145 -5.88 -9.17 -19.55
C ARG A 145 -6.10 -9.46 -18.07
N ASN A 146 -7.23 -8.97 -17.55
CA ASN A 146 -7.72 -9.32 -16.21
C ASN A 146 -8.69 -10.50 -16.34
N ASP A 147 -8.14 -11.68 -16.50
CA ASP A 147 -8.89 -12.91 -16.66
C ASP A 147 -8.54 -13.96 -15.59
N LEU A 148 -9.26 -15.07 -15.59
CA LEU A 148 -9.04 -16.17 -14.65
C LEU A 148 -7.63 -16.75 -14.77
N LYS A 149 -7.10 -16.82 -16.01
CA LYS A 149 -5.77 -17.36 -16.27
C LYS A 149 -4.67 -16.60 -15.51
N LEU A 150 -4.79 -15.26 -15.41
CA LEU A 150 -3.84 -14.42 -14.67
C LEU A 150 -3.68 -14.89 -13.20
N VAL A 151 -4.80 -15.13 -12.52
CA VAL A 151 -4.81 -15.53 -11.10
C VAL A 151 -4.37 -16.98 -10.93
N ILE A 152 -4.78 -17.86 -11.82
CA ILE A 152 -4.36 -19.27 -11.80
C ILE A 152 -2.85 -19.39 -12.04
N ASP A 153 -2.29 -18.68 -13.03
CA ASP A 153 -0.85 -18.68 -13.30
C ASP A 153 -0.07 -18.18 -12.06
N THR A 154 -0.59 -17.15 -11.36
CA THR A 154 0.01 -16.64 -10.13
C THR A 154 0.00 -17.68 -9.00
N LEU A 155 -1.14 -18.36 -8.80
CA LEU A 155 -1.28 -19.41 -7.80
C LEU A 155 -0.36 -20.60 -8.10
N ASN A 156 -0.32 -21.05 -9.34
CA ASN A 156 0.55 -22.17 -9.75
C ASN A 156 2.05 -21.84 -9.56
N GLN A 157 2.46 -20.59 -9.83
CA GLN A 157 3.84 -20.17 -9.55
C GLN A 157 4.14 -20.16 -8.05
N ALA A 158 3.18 -19.75 -7.20
CA ALA A 158 3.34 -19.83 -5.75
C ALA A 158 3.51 -21.28 -5.28
N LEU A 159 2.63 -22.17 -5.74
CA LEU A 159 2.67 -23.62 -5.41
C LEU A 159 3.94 -24.33 -5.92
N ALA A 160 4.53 -23.85 -7.01
CA ALA A 160 5.80 -24.39 -7.50
C ALA A 160 6.98 -24.00 -6.62
N LYS A 161 6.94 -22.84 -5.97
CA LYS A 161 7.97 -22.36 -5.04
C LYS A 161 7.81 -22.93 -3.64
N GLU A 162 6.61 -22.89 -3.11
CA GLU A 162 6.27 -23.32 -1.76
C GLU A 162 5.62 -24.71 -1.79
N LYS A 163 6.36 -25.72 -1.33
CA LYS A 163 5.91 -27.11 -1.41
C LYS A 163 5.01 -27.54 -0.27
N ASP A 164 5.15 -26.91 0.90
CA ASP A 164 4.36 -27.23 2.09
C ASP A 164 3.31 -26.12 2.31
N VAL A 165 2.16 -26.33 1.69
CA VAL A 165 1.00 -25.42 1.76
C VAL A 165 -0.23 -26.08 2.39
N HIS A 166 -0.06 -27.25 3.01
CA HIS A 166 -1.18 -27.95 3.64
C HIS A 166 -1.70 -27.17 4.85
N GLY A 167 -2.99 -26.88 4.86
CA GLY A 167 -3.63 -26.06 5.91
C GLY A 167 -3.43 -24.55 5.79
N LEU A 168 -2.73 -24.10 4.74
CA LEU A 168 -2.62 -22.69 4.39
C LEU A 168 -3.99 -22.06 4.17
N ILE A 169 -4.19 -20.84 4.64
CA ILE A 169 -5.34 -19.99 4.31
C ILE A 169 -4.91 -19.03 3.20
N ILE A 170 -5.61 -19.04 2.07
CA ILE A 170 -5.46 -18.00 1.04
C ILE A 170 -6.63 -17.03 1.13
N HIS A 171 -6.33 -15.74 1.35
CA HIS A 171 -7.30 -14.67 1.47
C HIS A 171 -7.36 -13.83 0.20
N SER A 172 -8.57 -13.42 -0.20
CA SER A 172 -8.79 -12.59 -1.38
C SER A 172 -10.06 -11.75 -1.24
N ASP A 173 -10.30 -10.85 -2.18
CA ASP A 173 -11.60 -10.26 -2.39
C ASP A 173 -12.61 -11.27 -2.98
N GLN A 174 -13.85 -10.82 -3.20
CA GLN A 174 -14.89 -11.62 -3.85
C GLN A 174 -14.89 -11.46 -5.38
N GLY A 175 -13.72 -11.26 -5.97
CA GLY A 175 -13.55 -11.16 -7.42
C GLY A 175 -13.99 -12.43 -8.15
N PHE A 176 -14.47 -12.28 -9.40
CA PHE A 176 -14.96 -13.42 -10.21
C PHE A 176 -13.86 -14.48 -10.44
N GLN A 177 -12.59 -14.10 -10.42
CA GLN A 177 -11.45 -15.00 -10.58
C GLN A 177 -11.37 -15.96 -9.38
N TYR A 178 -11.47 -15.42 -8.16
CA TYR A 178 -11.33 -16.15 -6.91
C TYR A 178 -12.55 -17.01 -6.55
N THR A 179 -13.73 -16.63 -7.07
CA THR A 179 -14.98 -17.39 -6.92
C THR A 179 -15.18 -18.44 -8.02
N SER A 180 -14.21 -18.59 -8.94
CA SER A 180 -14.29 -19.58 -10.02
C SER A 180 -14.14 -21.01 -9.50
N TYR A 181 -14.78 -21.97 -10.17
CA TYR A 181 -14.65 -23.40 -9.86
C TYR A 181 -13.20 -23.90 -9.99
N GLU A 182 -12.51 -23.44 -11.03
CA GLU A 182 -11.11 -23.85 -11.31
C GLU A 182 -10.15 -23.41 -10.23
N TYR A 183 -10.23 -22.14 -9.78
CA TYR A 183 -9.41 -21.64 -8.69
C TYR A 183 -9.67 -22.42 -7.38
N LYS A 184 -10.93 -22.65 -7.08
CA LYS A 184 -11.35 -23.43 -5.93
C LYS A 184 -10.81 -24.86 -5.97
N ALA A 185 -10.91 -25.56 -7.12
CA ALA A 185 -10.42 -26.91 -7.29
C ALA A 185 -8.90 -27.01 -7.06
N ILE A 186 -8.12 -26.02 -7.54
CA ILE A 186 -6.66 -25.97 -7.30
C ILE A 186 -6.37 -25.80 -5.81
N CYS A 187 -7.05 -24.90 -5.12
CA CYS A 187 -6.86 -24.70 -3.69
C CYS A 187 -7.19 -25.98 -2.89
N GLU A 188 -8.36 -26.56 -3.13
CA GLU A 188 -8.82 -27.76 -2.44
C GLU A 188 -7.90 -28.98 -2.69
N SER A 189 -7.39 -29.16 -3.92
CA SER A 189 -6.47 -30.26 -4.24
C SER A 189 -5.11 -30.13 -3.54
N ASN A 190 -4.73 -28.92 -3.12
CA ASN A 190 -3.49 -28.66 -2.37
C ASN A 190 -3.73 -28.50 -0.86
N GLY A 191 -4.95 -28.77 -0.36
CA GLY A 191 -5.28 -28.64 1.06
C GLY A 191 -5.32 -27.19 1.57
N ILE A 192 -5.51 -26.22 0.66
CA ILE A 192 -5.57 -24.80 0.96
C ILE A 192 -7.00 -24.39 1.29
N GLN A 193 -7.18 -23.65 2.38
CA GLN A 193 -8.46 -23.08 2.78
C GLN A 193 -8.65 -21.69 2.16
N ILE A 194 -9.79 -21.46 1.51
CA ILE A 194 -10.11 -20.17 0.92
C ILE A 194 -10.85 -19.31 1.94
N SER A 195 -10.39 -18.09 2.13
CA SER A 195 -11.00 -17.03 2.91
C SER A 195 -11.29 -15.82 2.01
N MET A 196 -12.44 -15.18 2.19
CA MET A 196 -12.80 -14.02 1.36
C MET A 196 -13.21 -12.83 2.23
N SER A 197 -12.76 -11.64 1.82
CA SER A 197 -13.16 -10.38 2.44
C SER A 197 -14.68 -10.17 2.32
N ARG A 198 -15.27 -9.43 3.25
CA ARG A 198 -16.68 -9.09 3.21
C ARG A 198 -16.96 -8.05 2.13
N LYS A 199 -18.08 -8.19 1.43
CA LYS A 199 -18.48 -7.25 0.38
C LYS A 199 -18.56 -5.81 0.91
N GLY A 200 -17.84 -4.90 0.26
CA GLY A 200 -17.86 -3.48 0.61
C GLY A 200 -17.04 -3.10 1.85
N THR A 201 -16.19 -3.98 2.35
CA THR A 201 -15.32 -3.73 3.51
C THR A 201 -13.83 -3.72 3.08
N PRO A 202 -13.29 -2.58 2.57
CA PRO A 202 -11.91 -2.50 2.10
C PRO A 202 -10.85 -2.83 3.19
N ILE A 203 -11.22 -2.67 4.46
CA ILE A 203 -10.33 -2.96 5.59
C ILE A 203 -9.99 -4.46 5.68
N ASP A 204 -10.84 -5.32 5.13
CA ASP A 204 -10.66 -6.77 5.19
C ASP A 204 -9.56 -7.27 4.22
N ASP A 205 -9.05 -6.40 3.31
CA ASP A 205 -8.01 -6.69 2.30
C ASP A 205 -6.83 -5.70 2.38
N SER A 206 -6.71 -5.02 3.50
CA SER A 206 -5.82 -3.87 3.66
C SER A 206 -4.31 -4.16 3.48
N PRO A 207 -3.76 -5.35 3.79
CA PRO A 207 -2.34 -5.60 3.64
C PRO A 207 -1.87 -5.55 2.18
N ILE A 208 -2.53 -6.29 1.30
CA ILE A 208 -2.15 -6.35 -0.12
C ILE A 208 -2.52 -5.08 -0.87
N GLU A 209 -3.66 -4.44 -0.54
CA GLU A 209 -4.02 -3.12 -1.09
C GLU A 209 -2.97 -2.07 -0.74
N SER A 210 -2.46 -2.08 0.50
CA SER A 210 -1.39 -1.18 0.95
C SER A 210 -0.09 -1.44 0.18
N TRP A 211 0.26 -2.70 -0.04
CA TRP A 211 1.43 -3.08 -0.82
C TRP A 211 1.31 -2.63 -2.28
N HIS A 212 0.18 -2.88 -2.94
CA HIS A 212 -0.08 -2.42 -4.31
C HIS A 212 -0.04 -0.89 -4.43
N SER A 213 -0.61 -0.19 -3.44
CA SER A 213 -0.55 1.27 -3.40
C SER A 213 0.88 1.78 -3.32
N LEU A 214 1.72 1.11 -2.54
CA LEU A 214 3.13 1.43 -2.40
C LEU A 214 3.89 1.21 -3.70
N LEU A 215 3.73 0.02 -4.29
CA LEU A 215 4.34 -0.34 -5.57
C LEU A 215 4.04 0.71 -6.65
N LYS A 216 2.76 1.10 -6.81
CA LYS A 216 2.35 2.10 -7.79
C LYS A 216 2.96 3.48 -7.56
N LYS A 217 3.23 3.85 -6.31
CA LYS A 217 3.85 5.14 -5.97
C LYS A 217 5.35 5.19 -6.26
N GLU A 218 6.01 4.04 -6.21
CA GLU A 218 7.45 3.97 -6.37
C GLU A 218 7.87 3.67 -7.82
N THR A 219 7.00 3.07 -8.61
CA THR A 219 7.37 2.53 -9.92
C THR A 219 6.64 3.18 -11.10
N LEU A 220 5.52 3.85 -10.86
CA LEU A 220 4.67 4.45 -11.88
C LEU A 220 4.50 5.96 -11.70
#